data_069548be5881050d76c95bfb957cdc6c
#
_entry.id   069548be5881050d76c95bfb957cdc6c
#
_cell.length_a   1.000
_cell.length_b   1.000
_cell.length_c   1.000
_cell.angle_alpha   90.00
_cell.angle_beta   90.00
_cell.angle_gamma   90.00
#
_symmetry.space_group_name_H-M   'P 1'
#
loop_
_entity.id
_entity.type
_entity.pdbx_description
1 polymer ?
#
loop_
_entity_poly.entity_id
_entity_poly.type
_entity_poly.pdbx_seq_one_letter_code
_entity_poly.pdbx_strand_id
1 'polypeptide(L)'
;MAVSEAWRDVPGYGGKYQASDMGRIANTFWHGRRRQNGGHTVLAQFKKKPRGKARDSAKRFVHLTDLEGHRKEVSAAKVVAETFLGPVPPGMAIFHKNGNPADNSVWNLVFRTPEEIGRMTGADSTRRPVLKFSAAGELLECYSSARQAAKQNYFSYQSIIDRCNGKCKRHVLAPDGNYYAWDSAVGVRKAKEDLRALARQEGRLFAPKNWPAT
;
A
#
# COMPACT_ATOMS: atom_id res chain seq x y z
N MET A 1 9.83 4.96 31.87
CA MET A 1 9.15 3.74 32.39
C MET A 1 9.14 2.71 31.26
N ALA A 2 9.71 1.52 31.48
CA ALA A 2 9.62 0.45 30.49
C ALA A 2 8.17 -0.02 30.42
N VAL A 3 7.56 0.09 29.23
CA VAL A 3 6.21 -0.45 28.96
C VAL A 3 6.33 -1.97 29.10
N SER A 4 5.71 -2.56 30.12
CA SER A 4 5.68 -4.02 30.30
C SER A 4 4.80 -4.61 29.21
N GLU A 5 5.32 -5.58 28.46
CA GLU A 5 4.57 -6.30 27.42
C GLU A 5 3.49 -7.18 28.07
N ALA A 6 2.25 -7.00 27.59
CA ALA A 6 1.10 -7.75 28.08
C ALA A 6 0.87 -9.02 27.24
N TRP A 7 0.69 -10.16 27.91
CA TRP A 7 0.45 -11.46 27.29
C TRP A 7 -0.95 -11.98 27.66
N ARG A 8 -1.68 -12.51 26.66
CA ARG A 8 -3.01 -13.13 26.85
C ARG A 8 -3.08 -14.48 26.15
N ASP A 9 -3.85 -15.41 26.71
CA ASP A 9 -4.07 -16.72 26.12
C ASP A 9 -4.81 -16.59 24.78
N VAL A 10 -4.34 -17.31 23.76
CA VAL A 10 -4.95 -17.31 22.42
C VAL A 10 -6.24 -18.12 22.46
N PRO A 11 -7.39 -17.55 22.06
CA PRO A 11 -8.67 -18.26 22.05
C PRO A 11 -8.63 -19.53 21.19
N GLY A 12 -9.31 -20.60 21.65
CA GLY A 12 -9.44 -21.86 20.91
C GLY A 12 -8.25 -22.82 20.99
N TYR A 13 -7.21 -22.49 21.77
CA TYR A 13 -6.01 -23.34 21.89
C TYR A 13 -5.76 -23.90 23.29
N GLY A 14 -6.72 -23.84 24.20
CA GLY A 14 -6.62 -24.44 25.53
C GLY A 14 -5.42 -23.94 26.36
N GLY A 15 -5.07 -22.67 26.22
CA GLY A 15 -3.93 -22.07 26.92
C GLY A 15 -2.54 -22.53 26.44
N LYS A 16 -2.46 -23.28 25.34
CA LYS A 16 -1.16 -23.69 24.75
C LYS A 16 -0.33 -22.52 24.23
N TYR A 17 -0.99 -21.44 23.80
CA TYR A 17 -0.33 -20.29 23.20
C TYR A 17 -0.81 -18.99 23.83
N GLN A 18 0.11 -18.03 23.89
CA GLN A 18 -0.18 -16.64 24.26
C GLN A 18 0.23 -15.70 23.13
N ALA A 19 -0.51 -14.62 22.97
CA ALA A 19 -0.15 -13.51 22.13
C ALA A 19 0.18 -12.30 23.00
N SER A 20 1.14 -11.49 22.55
CA SER A 20 1.46 -10.23 23.20
C SER A 20 0.84 -9.03 22.47
N ASP A 21 0.64 -7.94 23.19
CA ASP A 21 0.23 -6.64 22.65
C ASP A 21 1.26 -6.05 21.67
N MET A 22 2.51 -6.50 21.73
CA MET A 22 3.59 -6.16 20.80
C MET A 22 3.59 -7.01 19.51
N GLY A 23 2.64 -7.94 19.33
CA GLY A 23 2.55 -8.78 18.12
C GLY A 23 3.37 -10.05 18.14
N ARG A 24 3.95 -10.44 19.28
CA ARG A 24 4.65 -11.70 19.46
C ARG A 24 3.68 -12.81 19.85
N ILE A 25 4.01 -14.06 19.51
CA ILE A 25 3.22 -15.25 19.84
C ILE A 25 4.15 -16.24 20.52
N ALA A 26 3.72 -16.84 21.61
CA ALA A 26 4.53 -17.74 22.40
C ALA A 26 3.81 -19.05 22.74
N ASN A 27 4.58 -20.12 22.90
CA ASN A 27 4.11 -21.40 23.41
C ASN A 27 4.35 -21.45 24.93
N THR A 28 3.31 -21.76 25.67
CA THR A 28 3.32 -21.88 27.15
C THR A 28 3.53 -23.31 27.63
N PHE A 29 3.53 -24.31 26.73
CA PHE A 29 3.67 -25.73 27.07
C PHE A 29 5.11 -26.25 26.80
N TRP A 30 5.51 -27.20 27.61
CA TRP A 30 6.74 -27.97 27.44
C TRP A 30 6.44 -29.44 27.73
N HIS A 31 6.77 -30.33 26.82
CA HIS A 31 6.48 -31.79 26.94
C HIS A 31 5.02 -32.09 27.35
N GLY A 32 4.06 -31.41 26.74
CA GLY A 32 2.63 -31.62 26.97
C GLY A 32 2.08 -31.03 28.26
N ARG A 33 2.89 -30.34 29.07
CA ARG A 33 2.46 -29.67 30.30
C ARG A 33 2.66 -28.17 30.24
N ARG A 34 1.75 -27.41 30.84
CA ARG A 34 1.93 -25.96 30.99
C ARG A 34 3.16 -25.68 31.84
N ARG A 35 3.99 -24.72 31.38
CA ARG A 35 5.19 -24.32 32.12
C ARG A 35 4.81 -23.68 33.44
N GLN A 36 5.51 -24.05 34.50
CA GLN A 36 5.36 -23.38 35.79
C GLN A 36 5.96 -21.97 35.73
N ASN A 37 5.45 -21.08 36.60
CA ASN A 37 5.94 -19.70 36.73
C ASN A 37 5.74 -18.80 35.47
N GLY A 38 4.71 -19.07 34.64
CA GLY A 38 4.40 -18.22 33.48
C GLY A 38 5.44 -18.27 32.39
N GLY A 39 6.36 -19.21 32.39
CA GLY A 39 7.41 -19.37 31.36
C GLY A 39 6.79 -19.62 29.98
N HIS A 40 7.27 -18.94 28.96
CA HIS A 40 6.84 -19.12 27.56
C HIS A 40 8.05 -19.10 26.61
N THR A 41 7.89 -19.70 25.44
CA THR A 41 8.88 -19.64 24.36
C THR A 41 8.29 -18.91 23.18
N VAL A 42 8.86 -17.78 22.80
CA VAL A 42 8.41 -17.02 21.63
C VAL A 42 8.62 -17.84 20.36
N LEU A 43 7.56 -17.95 19.55
CA LEU A 43 7.58 -18.69 18.31
C LEU A 43 8.16 -17.83 17.18
N ALA A 44 8.97 -18.45 16.32
CA ALA A 44 9.46 -17.80 15.12
C ALA A 44 8.30 -17.52 14.16
N GLN A 45 8.20 -16.27 13.72
CA GLN A 45 7.27 -15.86 12.69
C GLN A 45 7.98 -15.85 11.33
N PHE A 46 7.32 -16.37 10.29
CA PHE A 46 7.90 -16.50 8.97
C PHE A 46 7.06 -15.79 7.90
N LYS A 47 7.67 -15.52 6.76
CA LYS A 47 7.00 -15.04 5.55
C LYS A 47 6.67 -16.22 4.64
N LYS A 48 5.53 -16.18 3.97
CA LYS A 48 5.26 -17.10 2.87
C LYS A 48 6.08 -16.71 1.64
N LYS A 49 6.67 -17.72 0.98
CA LYS A 49 7.28 -17.50 -0.33
C LYS A 49 6.19 -17.13 -1.34
N PRO A 50 6.38 -16.11 -2.17
CA PRO A 50 5.41 -15.78 -3.22
C PRO A 50 5.30 -16.93 -4.22
N ARG A 51 4.08 -17.21 -4.69
CA ARG A 51 3.86 -18.18 -5.76
C ARG A 51 3.90 -17.47 -7.11
N GLY A 52 4.77 -17.92 -8.01
CA GLY A 52 4.91 -17.35 -9.34
C GLY A 52 5.32 -15.88 -9.34
N LYS A 53 4.63 -15.04 -10.12
CA LYS A 53 4.90 -13.60 -10.26
C LYS A 53 4.28 -12.72 -9.15
N ALA A 54 3.73 -13.33 -8.08
CA ALA A 54 3.13 -12.58 -6.97
C ALA A 54 4.20 -11.73 -6.25
N ARG A 55 3.82 -10.55 -5.79
CA ARG A 55 4.70 -9.68 -5.00
C ARG A 55 4.98 -10.31 -3.63
N ASP A 56 6.20 -10.16 -3.13
CA ASP A 56 6.55 -10.57 -1.77
C ASP A 56 5.67 -9.81 -0.77
N SER A 57 5.03 -10.58 0.11
CA SER A 57 4.17 -10.03 1.16
C SER A 57 4.95 -9.97 2.46
N ALA A 58 4.99 -8.80 3.09
CA ALA A 58 5.59 -8.64 4.43
C ALA A 58 4.76 -9.31 5.56
N LYS A 59 3.58 -9.90 5.25
CA LYS A 59 2.74 -10.60 6.23
C LYS A 59 3.51 -11.69 6.97
N ARG A 60 3.28 -11.78 8.27
CA ARG A 60 3.89 -12.78 9.15
C ARG A 60 2.89 -13.90 9.46
N PHE A 61 3.40 -15.12 9.50
CA PHE A 61 2.66 -16.32 9.82
C PHE A 61 3.35 -17.10 10.94
N VAL A 62 2.59 -17.91 11.64
CA VAL A 62 3.07 -18.80 12.69
C VAL A 62 2.40 -20.17 12.53
N HIS A 63 3.09 -21.22 12.93
CA HIS A 63 2.51 -22.56 13.02
C HIS A 63 1.94 -22.77 14.41
N LEU A 64 0.64 -23.04 14.48
CA LEU A 64 -0.05 -23.41 15.72
C LEU A 64 -0.64 -24.82 15.57
N THR A 65 -0.68 -25.56 16.66
CA THR A 65 -1.29 -26.88 16.73
C THR A 65 -2.57 -26.77 17.54
N ASP A 66 -3.72 -27.15 16.94
CA ASP A 66 -5.01 -27.12 17.60
C ASP A 66 -5.12 -28.18 18.73
N LEU A 67 -6.29 -28.28 19.34
CA LEU A 67 -6.53 -29.22 20.44
C LEU A 67 -6.56 -30.68 19.96
N GLU A 68 -6.85 -30.91 18.69
CA GLU A 68 -6.90 -32.24 18.05
C GLU A 68 -5.52 -32.69 17.56
N GLY A 69 -4.49 -31.84 17.66
CA GLY A 69 -3.12 -32.15 17.24
C GLY A 69 -2.78 -31.72 15.81
N HIS A 70 -3.71 -31.11 15.07
CA HIS A 70 -3.47 -30.66 13.72
C HIS A 70 -2.68 -29.36 13.69
N ARG A 71 -1.57 -29.37 12.97
CA ARG A 71 -0.72 -28.19 12.77
C ARG A 71 -1.28 -27.33 11.66
N LYS A 72 -1.59 -26.08 11.98
CA LYS A 72 -2.14 -25.10 11.03
C LYS A 72 -1.21 -23.87 10.93
N GLU A 73 -1.14 -23.32 9.74
CA GLU A 73 -0.46 -22.06 9.48
C GLU A 73 -1.47 -20.92 9.66
N VAL A 74 -1.21 -20.01 10.58
CA VAL A 74 -2.11 -18.92 10.94
C VAL A 74 -1.39 -17.58 10.78
N SER A 75 -2.11 -16.56 10.32
CA SER A 75 -1.57 -15.19 10.27
C SER A 75 -1.33 -14.66 11.69
N ALA A 76 -0.13 -14.12 11.95
CA ALA A 76 0.18 -13.52 13.25
C ALA A 76 -0.75 -12.36 13.59
N ALA A 77 -1.09 -11.51 12.60
CA ALA A 77 -2.08 -10.45 12.78
C ALA A 77 -3.44 -10.99 13.24
N LYS A 78 -3.90 -12.14 12.70
CA LYS A 78 -5.15 -12.75 13.10
C LYS A 78 -5.11 -13.23 14.55
N VAL A 79 -4.04 -13.92 14.93
CA VAL A 79 -3.87 -14.43 16.30
C VAL A 79 -3.91 -13.27 17.31
N VAL A 80 -3.15 -12.21 17.05
CA VAL A 80 -3.10 -11.05 17.95
C VAL A 80 -4.43 -10.30 17.99
N ALA A 81 -5.03 -10.04 16.82
CA ALA A 81 -6.33 -9.35 16.76
C ALA A 81 -7.43 -10.12 17.50
N GLU A 82 -7.57 -11.42 17.27
CA GLU A 82 -8.59 -12.24 17.93
C GLU A 82 -8.36 -12.34 19.46
N THR A 83 -7.10 -12.30 19.90
CA THR A 83 -6.77 -12.35 21.33
C THR A 83 -7.09 -11.04 22.06
N PHE A 84 -6.88 -9.89 21.43
CA PHE A 84 -7.00 -8.60 22.12
C PHE A 84 -8.23 -7.78 21.71
N LEU A 85 -8.65 -7.87 20.45
CA LEU A 85 -9.77 -7.11 19.89
C LEU A 85 -11.06 -7.95 19.79
N GLY A 86 -10.96 -9.28 19.99
CA GLY A 86 -12.07 -10.21 19.85
C GLY A 86 -12.16 -10.81 18.44
N PRO A 87 -13.16 -11.70 18.20
CA PRO A 87 -13.34 -12.37 16.91
C PRO A 87 -13.54 -11.37 15.78
N VAL A 88 -12.99 -11.69 14.60
CA VAL A 88 -13.17 -10.84 13.42
C VAL A 88 -14.66 -10.78 13.05
N PRO A 89 -15.29 -9.59 13.03
CA PRO A 89 -16.69 -9.48 12.68
C PRO A 89 -16.97 -9.93 11.23
N PRO A 90 -18.16 -10.49 10.95
CA PRO A 90 -18.53 -10.88 9.59
C PRO A 90 -18.38 -9.72 8.59
N GLY A 91 -17.79 -10.00 7.43
CA GLY A 91 -17.58 -8.99 6.39
C GLY A 91 -16.44 -8.00 6.64
N MET A 92 -15.71 -8.12 7.76
CA MET A 92 -14.56 -7.28 8.05
C MET A 92 -13.23 -8.03 7.84
N ALA A 93 -12.17 -7.28 7.63
CA ALA A 93 -10.80 -7.77 7.54
C ALA A 93 -9.89 -7.02 8.52
N ILE A 94 -8.78 -7.66 8.88
CA ILE A 94 -7.76 -7.05 9.73
C ILE A 94 -6.92 -6.12 8.86
N PHE A 95 -6.85 -4.86 9.26
CA PHE A 95 -6.10 -3.80 8.59
C PHE A 95 -4.99 -3.26 9.50
N HIS A 96 -3.80 -3.00 8.92
CA HIS A 96 -2.66 -2.39 9.60
C HIS A 96 -2.71 -0.86 9.40
N LYS A 97 -2.92 -0.10 10.45
CA LYS A 97 -3.08 1.37 10.39
C LYS A 97 -1.89 2.08 9.74
N ASN A 98 -0.67 1.61 10.01
CA ASN A 98 0.56 2.18 9.45
C ASN A 98 0.92 1.62 8.06
N GLY A 99 0.08 0.74 7.47
CA GLY A 99 0.35 0.11 6.18
C GLY A 99 1.47 -0.94 6.18
N ASN A 100 2.10 -1.24 7.33
CA ASN A 100 3.15 -2.25 7.46
C ASN A 100 2.58 -3.60 7.93
N PRO A 101 2.41 -4.60 7.05
CA PRO A 101 1.83 -5.90 7.43
C PRO A 101 2.79 -6.80 8.24
N ALA A 102 3.98 -6.34 8.58
CA ALA A 102 4.89 -7.02 9.49
C ALA A 102 4.74 -6.57 10.95
N ASP A 103 4.14 -5.40 11.18
CA ASP A 103 3.88 -4.85 12.50
C ASP A 103 2.50 -5.28 13.01
N ASN A 104 2.49 -6.36 13.77
CA ASN A 104 1.27 -6.98 14.32
C ASN A 104 0.93 -6.50 15.74
N SER A 105 1.47 -5.37 16.19
CA SER A 105 1.13 -4.78 17.47
C SER A 105 -0.36 -4.42 17.56
N VAL A 106 -0.99 -4.61 18.71
CA VAL A 106 -2.44 -4.41 18.91
C VAL A 106 -2.90 -3.01 18.52
N TRP A 107 -2.13 -1.97 18.88
CA TRP A 107 -2.45 -0.58 18.54
C TRP A 107 -2.39 -0.28 17.05
N ASN A 108 -1.69 -1.12 16.26
CA ASN A 108 -1.62 -1.01 14.81
C ASN A 108 -2.72 -1.78 14.08
N LEU A 109 -3.40 -2.71 14.76
CA LEU A 109 -4.45 -3.54 14.15
C LEU A 109 -5.84 -2.92 14.36
N VAL A 110 -6.70 -3.05 13.34
CA VAL A 110 -8.11 -2.64 13.39
C VAL A 110 -8.93 -3.47 12.43
N PHE A 111 -10.22 -3.70 12.74
CA PHE A 111 -11.16 -4.29 11.80
C PHE A 111 -11.73 -3.22 10.87
N ARG A 112 -11.74 -3.51 9.56
CA ARG A 112 -12.27 -2.62 8.52
C ARG A 112 -13.01 -3.42 7.47
N THR A 113 -14.03 -2.80 6.88
CA THR A 113 -14.69 -3.39 5.71
C THR A 113 -13.80 -3.31 4.47
N PRO A 114 -13.95 -4.22 3.49
CA PRO A 114 -13.21 -4.15 2.22
C PRO A 114 -13.38 -2.80 1.50
N GLU A 115 -14.56 -2.17 1.61
CA GLU A 115 -14.81 -0.83 1.06
C GLU A 115 -13.95 0.25 1.71
N GLU A 116 -13.89 0.27 3.05
CA GLU A 116 -13.06 1.21 3.80
C GLU A 116 -11.58 1.03 3.45
N ILE A 117 -11.11 -0.23 3.40
CA ILE A 117 -9.74 -0.56 2.98
C ILE A 117 -9.50 -0.07 1.57
N GLY A 118 -10.41 -0.32 0.63
CA GLY A 118 -10.34 0.14 -0.74
C GLY A 118 -10.28 1.67 -0.86
N ARG A 119 -11.06 2.40 -0.04
CA ARG A 119 -11.00 3.87 0.01
C ARG A 119 -9.64 4.37 0.52
N MET A 120 -9.09 3.71 1.55
CA MET A 120 -7.82 4.12 2.17
C MET A 120 -6.60 3.74 1.32
N THR A 121 -6.61 2.57 0.68
CA THR A 121 -5.46 2.04 -0.07
C THR A 121 -5.57 2.25 -1.58
N GLY A 122 -6.77 2.18 -2.13
CA GLY A 122 -7.02 2.28 -3.57
C GLY A 122 -7.01 3.70 -4.11
N ALA A 123 -7.29 4.70 -3.26
CA ALA A 123 -7.36 6.08 -3.69
C ALA A 123 -5.97 6.71 -3.88
N ASP A 124 -5.00 6.37 -3.04
CA ASP A 124 -3.70 7.04 -3.02
C ASP A 124 -2.60 6.30 -3.79
N SER A 125 -2.64 4.96 -3.85
CA SER A 125 -1.59 4.18 -4.53
C SER A 125 -1.66 4.20 -6.06
N THR A 126 -2.80 4.56 -6.63
CA THR A 126 -3.02 4.61 -8.10
C THR A 126 -3.22 6.00 -8.65
N ARG A 127 -3.42 7.00 -7.80
CA ARG A 127 -3.54 8.41 -8.24
C ARG A 127 -2.16 8.99 -8.49
N ARG A 128 -1.76 8.97 -9.76
CA ARG A 128 -0.62 9.75 -10.23
C ARG A 128 -1.18 11.09 -10.74
N PRO A 129 -0.84 12.22 -10.11
CA PRO A 129 -1.27 13.53 -10.60
C PRO A 129 -0.73 13.80 -12.00
N VAL A 130 -1.50 14.53 -12.79
CA VAL A 130 -1.17 14.88 -14.17
C VAL A 130 -1.15 16.39 -14.31
N LEU A 131 -0.12 16.90 -14.95
CA LEU A 131 0.05 18.30 -15.30
C LEU A 131 -0.32 18.52 -16.77
N LYS A 132 -1.06 19.60 -17.07
CA LYS A 132 -1.40 20.06 -18.42
C LYS A 132 -0.64 21.33 -18.71
N PHE A 133 0.11 21.34 -19.79
CA PHE A 133 0.88 22.49 -20.25
C PHE A 133 0.38 22.96 -21.62
N SER A 134 0.41 24.27 -21.82
CA SER A 134 0.24 24.84 -23.16
C SER A 134 1.43 24.49 -24.05
N ALA A 135 1.24 24.62 -25.37
CA ALA A 135 2.33 24.46 -26.33
C ALA A 135 3.49 25.46 -26.10
N ALA A 136 3.23 26.63 -25.51
CA ALA A 136 4.24 27.62 -25.14
C ALA A 136 5.01 27.29 -23.85
N GLY A 137 4.58 26.26 -23.10
CA GLY A 137 5.22 25.83 -21.85
C GLY A 137 4.62 26.45 -20.58
N GLU A 138 3.41 26.98 -20.63
CA GLU A 138 2.71 27.46 -19.44
C GLU A 138 1.95 26.31 -18.77
N LEU A 139 2.06 26.16 -17.44
CA LEU A 139 1.24 25.22 -16.69
C LEU A 139 -0.18 25.75 -16.62
N LEU A 140 -1.11 25.04 -17.25
CA LEU A 140 -2.52 25.42 -17.33
C LEU A 140 -3.35 24.82 -16.19
N GLU A 141 -3.12 23.54 -15.88
CA GLU A 141 -3.94 22.81 -14.91
C GLU A 141 -3.22 21.62 -14.28
N CYS A 142 -3.60 21.29 -13.05
CA CYS A 142 -3.15 20.11 -12.31
C CYS A 142 -4.35 19.21 -12.02
N TYR A 143 -4.25 17.94 -12.39
CA TYR A 143 -5.29 16.94 -12.13
C TYR A 143 -4.81 15.95 -11.08
N SER A 144 -5.67 15.55 -10.16
CA SER A 144 -5.35 14.56 -9.13
C SER A 144 -5.08 13.15 -9.69
N SER A 145 -5.49 12.89 -10.95
CA SER A 145 -5.28 11.59 -11.60
C SER A 145 -5.45 11.69 -13.12
N ALA A 146 -4.88 10.73 -13.86
CA ALA A 146 -5.09 10.59 -15.31
C ALA A 146 -6.57 10.38 -15.68
N ARG A 147 -7.37 9.78 -14.78
CA ARG A 147 -8.82 9.61 -15.00
C ARG A 147 -9.56 10.95 -14.95
N GLN A 148 -9.19 11.82 -14.01
CA GLN A 148 -9.75 13.18 -13.94
C GLN A 148 -9.35 14.00 -15.16
N ALA A 149 -8.07 14.00 -15.52
CA ALA A 149 -7.58 14.68 -16.73
C ALA A 149 -8.32 14.21 -17.99
N ALA A 150 -8.51 12.90 -18.16
CA ALA A 150 -9.24 12.32 -19.28
C ALA A 150 -10.71 12.80 -19.33
N LYS A 151 -11.41 12.77 -18.18
CA LYS A 151 -12.81 13.16 -18.08
C LYS A 151 -13.01 14.65 -18.41
N GLN A 152 -12.18 15.53 -17.87
CA GLN A 152 -12.32 16.98 -18.07
C GLN A 152 -11.91 17.46 -19.46
N ASN A 153 -11.02 16.73 -20.14
CA ASN A 153 -10.54 17.09 -21.47
C ASN A 153 -11.11 16.20 -22.58
N TYR A 154 -12.13 15.39 -22.28
CA TYR A 154 -12.81 14.50 -23.24
C TYR A 154 -11.89 13.51 -23.96
N PHE A 155 -10.86 13.02 -23.26
CA PHE A 155 -9.96 11.98 -23.74
C PHE A 155 -10.28 10.61 -23.11
N SER A 156 -9.82 9.55 -23.76
CA SER A 156 -9.78 8.25 -23.12
C SER A 156 -8.70 8.23 -22.02
N TYR A 157 -8.94 7.46 -20.95
CA TYR A 157 -7.97 7.26 -19.89
C TYR A 157 -6.60 6.77 -20.41
N GLN A 158 -6.65 5.84 -21.37
CA GLN A 158 -5.42 5.29 -21.98
C GLN A 158 -4.65 6.34 -22.77
N SER A 159 -5.34 7.25 -23.47
CA SER A 159 -4.71 8.34 -24.22
C SER A 159 -3.88 9.25 -23.31
N ILE A 160 -4.39 9.61 -22.14
CA ILE A 160 -3.63 10.43 -21.17
C ILE A 160 -2.42 9.67 -20.64
N ILE A 161 -2.57 8.39 -20.27
CA ILE A 161 -1.45 7.57 -19.80
C ILE A 161 -0.35 7.45 -20.85
N ASP A 162 -0.70 7.17 -22.10
CA ASP A 162 0.28 6.98 -23.16
C ASP A 162 1.04 8.28 -23.47
N ARG A 163 0.39 9.43 -23.34
CA ARG A 163 1.04 10.76 -23.44
C ARG A 163 1.99 10.99 -22.27
N CYS A 164 1.53 10.83 -21.04
CA CYS A 164 2.37 11.00 -19.85
C CYS A 164 3.58 10.05 -19.83
N ASN A 165 3.46 8.86 -20.43
CA ASN A 165 4.54 7.91 -20.59
C ASN A 165 5.43 8.16 -21.83
N GLY A 166 5.09 9.15 -22.67
CA GLY A 166 5.84 9.49 -23.86
C GLY A 166 5.77 8.47 -24.99
N LYS A 167 4.68 7.69 -25.05
CA LYS A 167 4.46 6.71 -26.14
C LYS A 167 4.02 7.37 -27.45
N CYS A 168 3.46 8.59 -27.40
CA CYS A 168 2.98 9.34 -28.55
C CYS A 168 4.10 10.16 -29.22
N LYS A 169 5.06 9.49 -29.84
CA LYS A 169 6.26 10.14 -30.41
C LYS A 169 5.97 11.05 -31.60
N ARG A 170 4.96 10.73 -32.43
CA ARG A 170 4.63 11.51 -33.66
C ARG A 170 3.87 12.80 -33.37
N HIS A 171 3.08 12.84 -32.31
CA HIS A 171 2.28 13.98 -31.91
C HIS A 171 2.55 14.30 -30.46
N VAL A 172 3.54 15.13 -30.20
CA VAL A 172 3.96 15.55 -28.87
C VAL A 172 2.83 16.20 -28.11
N LEU A 173 2.07 17.09 -28.78
CA LEU A 173 0.85 17.68 -28.25
C LEU A 173 -0.35 16.75 -28.44
N ALA A 174 -1.31 16.87 -27.54
CA ALA A 174 -2.60 16.22 -27.64
C ALA A 174 -3.47 16.92 -28.72
N PRO A 175 -4.62 16.32 -29.15
CA PRO A 175 -5.51 16.96 -30.12
C PRO A 175 -6.06 18.32 -29.68
N ASP A 176 -6.09 18.61 -28.37
CA ASP A 176 -6.44 19.91 -27.79
C ASP A 176 -5.29 20.94 -27.81
N GLY A 177 -4.17 20.63 -28.46
CA GLY A 177 -2.99 21.50 -28.55
C GLY A 177 -2.14 21.58 -27.30
N ASN A 178 -2.37 20.72 -26.28
CA ASN A 178 -1.70 20.78 -25.00
C ASN A 178 -0.81 19.56 -24.75
N TYR A 179 0.13 19.70 -23.83
CA TYR A 179 1.04 18.63 -23.39
C TYR A 179 0.62 18.09 -22.03
N TYR A 180 0.66 16.78 -21.87
CA TYR A 180 0.32 16.10 -20.61
C TYR A 180 1.51 15.34 -20.06
N ALA A 181 1.85 15.58 -18.80
CA ALA A 181 2.95 14.90 -18.08
C ALA A 181 2.52 14.41 -16.69
N TRP A 182 3.22 13.44 -16.16
CA TRP A 182 3.09 13.10 -14.73
C TRP A 182 3.64 14.24 -13.87
N ASP A 183 2.95 14.54 -12.77
CA ASP A 183 3.48 15.43 -11.72
C ASP A 183 4.59 14.69 -10.95
N SER A 184 5.77 14.79 -11.48
CA SER A 184 7.00 14.20 -10.93
C SER A 184 8.20 14.93 -11.52
N ALA A 185 9.34 14.95 -10.79
CA ALA A 185 10.57 15.59 -11.26
C ALA A 185 10.99 15.11 -12.67
N VAL A 186 10.83 13.81 -12.95
CA VAL A 186 11.11 13.21 -14.27
C VAL A 186 10.12 13.70 -15.32
N GLY A 187 8.81 13.72 -14.99
CA GLY A 187 7.76 14.17 -15.91
C GLY A 187 7.89 15.65 -16.29
N VAL A 188 8.16 16.49 -15.30
CA VAL A 188 8.37 17.93 -15.47
C VAL A 188 9.61 18.21 -16.33
N ARG A 189 10.74 17.54 -16.04
CA ARG A 189 11.96 17.67 -16.85
C ARG A 189 11.72 17.27 -18.32
N LYS A 190 11.08 16.12 -18.54
CA LYS A 190 10.74 15.66 -19.88
C LYS A 190 9.81 16.64 -20.60
N ALA A 191 8.79 17.17 -19.95
CA ALA A 191 7.89 18.18 -20.52
C ALA A 191 8.69 19.42 -20.97
N LYS A 192 9.64 19.90 -20.16
CA LYS A 192 10.53 21.00 -20.53
C LYS A 192 11.34 20.72 -21.80
N GLU A 193 11.91 19.52 -21.86
CA GLU A 193 12.75 19.10 -23.01
C GLU A 193 11.90 19.00 -24.28
N ASP A 194 10.78 18.28 -24.23
CA ASP A 194 9.90 18.03 -25.38
C ASP A 194 9.28 19.34 -25.91
N LEU A 195 8.75 20.20 -25.03
CA LEU A 195 8.14 21.47 -25.42
C LEU A 195 9.16 22.48 -25.95
N ARG A 196 10.39 22.50 -25.40
CA ARG A 196 11.49 23.32 -25.90
C ARG A 196 11.94 22.86 -27.31
N ALA A 197 12.03 21.55 -27.52
CA ALA A 197 12.36 20.98 -28.82
C ALA A 197 11.28 21.32 -29.86
N LEU A 198 10.00 21.18 -29.50
CA LEU A 198 8.88 21.52 -30.36
C LEU A 198 8.86 23.02 -30.72
N ALA A 199 9.09 23.90 -29.75
CA ALA A 199 9.14 25.34 -29.96
C ALA A 199 10.28 25.73 -30.93
N ARG A 200 11.43 25.08 -30.84
CA ARG A 200 12.55 25.28 -31.79
C ARG A 200 12.18 24.84 -33.22
N GLN A 201 11.51 23.69 -33.36
CA GLN A 201 11.09 23.19 -34.69
C GLN A 201 10.05 24.11 -35.36
N GLU A 202 9.17 24.71 -34.57
CA GLU A 202 8.10 25.57 -35.08
C GLU A 202 8.45 27.07 -35.07
N GLY A 203 9.70 27.42 -34.71
CA GLY A 203 10.14 28.84 -34.65
C GLY A 203 9.40 29.68 -33.60
N ARG A 204 8.82 29.03 -32.57
CA ARG A 204 8.08 29.69 -31.50
C ARG A 204 8.92 29.97 -30.29
N LEU A 205 8.51 30.98 -29.51
CA LEU A 205 9.15 31.27 -28.24
C LEU A 205 8.70 30.24 -27.18
N PHE A 206 9.66 29.64 -26.49
CA PHE A 206 9.38 28.82 -25.32
C PHE A 206 9.45 29.70 -24.05
N ALA A 207 8.31 29.97 -23.44
CA ALA A 207 8.17 30.81 -22.25
C ALA A 207 7.53 30.04 -21.10
N PRO A 208 8.30 29.26 -20.33
CA PRO A 208 7.77 28.48 -19.25
C PRO A 208 7.24 29.37 -18.11
N LYS A 209 5.98 29.20 -17.73
CA LYS A 209 5.33 29.91 -16.60
C LYS A 209 4.68 28.92 -15.65
N ASN A 210 4.65 29.26 -14.37
CA ASN A 210 3.95 28.53 -13.30
C ASN A 210 4.39 27.07 -13.13
N TRP A 211 5.63 26.74 -13.44
CA TRP A 211 6.13 25.36 -13.29
C TRP A 211 6.28 25.01 -11.81
N PRO A 212 5.96 23.75 -11.41
CA PRO A 212 6.20 23.31 -10.05
C PRO A 212 7.69 23.36 -9.72
N ALA A 213 8.02 23.74 -8.49
CA ALA A 213 9.39 23.68 -7.99
C ALA A 213 9.89 22.22 -8.06
N THR A 214 11.00 21.98 -8.73
CA THR A 214 11.65 20.68 -8.86
C THR A 214 12.61 20.43 -7.72
#